data_45ac22895af6e039b99abdccac021f5a
#
_entry.id   45ac22895af6e039b99abdccac021f5a
#
_cell.length_a   1.000
_cell.length_b   1.000
_cell.length_c   1.000
_cell.angle_alpha   90.00
_cell.angle_beta   90.00
_cell.angle_gamma   90.00
#
_symmetry.space_group_name_H-M   'P 1'
#
loop_
_entity.id
_entity.type
_entity.pdbx_description
1 polymer ?
#
loop_
_entity_poly.entity_id
_entity_poly.type
_entity_poly.pdbx_seq_one_letter_code
_entity_poly.pdbx_strand_id
1 'polypeptide(L)'
;MLTNSNEYLATVEQVKREIKAAQYRAVVHVNTELIMLYHSIGCVINAHKSWGNKFIENLAQDIKLEFPQTTGYSVRNLKYMAKFARLFPDAEFVQASLAQITWYHNIALMNKVKDTDAYLWYAVQTAKNGWSRNVLVHQIESGLYQRQALAEKISNFENRLPSPQSELAVQTMKDPYICLLYTSDAADDMQC
;
A
#
# COMPACT_ATOMS: atom_id res chain seq x y z
N MET A 1 -13.27 36.95 33.80
CA MET A 1 -14.57 36.40 33.39
C MET A 1 -14.33 35.56 32.15
N LEU A 2 -14.42 34.24 32.25
CA LEU A 2 -14.27 33.34 31.10
C LEU A 2 -15.51 33.50 30.23
N THR A 3 -15.35 34.22 29.15
CA THR A 3 -16.31 34.45 28.09
C THR A 3 -16.86 33.13 27.60
N ASN A 4 -18.16 33.03 27.61
CA ASN A 4 -19.02 31.99 27.05
C ASN A 4 -18.36 30.58 26.87
N SER A 5 -18.69 29.65 27.75
CA SER A 5 -18.11 28.28 27.81
C SER A 5 -18.08 27.57 26.44
N ASN A 6 -19.04 27.87 25.57
CA ASN A 6 -19.12 27.27 24.21
C ASN A 6 -18.07 27.85 23.27
N GLU A 7 -17.76 29.15 23.32
CA GLU A 7 -16.74 29.78 22.49
C GLU A 7 -15.33 29.30 22.89
N TYR A 8 -15.07 29.19 24.19
CA TYR A 8 -13.82 28.62 24.70
C TYR A 8 -13.64 27.17 24.25
N LEU A 9 -14.67 26.32 24.35
CA LEU A 9 -14.63 24.93 23.93
C LEU A 9 -14.39 24.84 22.42
N ALA A 10 -15.05 25.65 21.61
CA ALA A 10 -14.83 25.69 20.16
C ALA A 10 -13.39 26.08 19.81
N THR A 11 -12.82 27.08 20.49
CA THR A 11 -11.43 27.51 20.33
C THR A 11 -10.45 26.39 20.71
N VAL A 12 -10.68 25.70 21.81
CA VAL A 12 -9.85 24.55 22.24
C VAL A 12 -9.89 23.43 21.20
N GLU A 13 -11.06 23.11 20.68
CA GLU A 13 -11.18 22.07 19.63
C GLU A 13 -10.51 22.48 18.31
N GLN A 14 -10.56 23.77 17.95
CA GLN A 14 -9.82 24.28 16.81
C GLN A 14 -8.31 24.11 17.01
N VAL A 15 -7.77 24.56 18.13
CA VAL A 15 -6.33 24.43 18.46
C VAL A 15 -5.90 22.96 18.45
N LYS A 16 -6.68 22.05 19.03
CA LYS A 16 -6.41 20.61 19.00
C LYS A 16 -6.34 20.06 17.57
N ARG A 17 -7.27 20.48 16.69
CA ARG A 17 -7.24 20.07 15.28
C ARG A 17 -5.98 20.57 14.58
N GLU A 18 -5.60 21.82 14.80
CA GLU A 18 -4.38 22.41 14.21
C GLU A 18 -3.11 21.70 14.68
N ILE A 19 -3.00 21.38 15.97
CA ILE A 19 -1.89 20.62 16.53
C ILE A 19 -1.81 19.23 15.87
N LYS A 20 -2.92 18.49 15.83
CA LYS A 20 -2.97 17.16 15.21
C LYS A 20 -2.61 17.21 13.72
N ALA A 21 -3.12 18.20 12.99
CA ALA A 21 -2.81 18.38 11.58
C ALA A 21 -1.33 18.71 11.35
N ALA A 22 -0.73 19.56 12.20
CA ALA A 22 0.70 19.88 12.13
C ALA A 22 1.58 18.64 12.43
N GLN A 23 1.25 17.89 13.47
CA GLN A 23 1.94 16.64 13.82
C GLN A 23 1.85 15.60 12.67
N TYR A 24 0.65 15.44 12.10
CA TYR A 24 0.48 14.54 10.95
C TYR A 24 1.33 14.95 9.75
N ARG A 25 1.31 16.24 9.37
CA ARG A 25 2.15 16.76 8.27
C ARG A 25 3.64 16.51 8.52
N ALA A 26 4.11 16.71 9.76
CA ALA A 26 5.51 16.46 10.12
C ALA A 26 5.90 14.99 9.94
N VAL A 27 5.06 14.05 10.40
CA VAL A 27 5.30 12.61 10.23
C VAL A 27 5.31 12.21 8.75
N VAL A 28 4.36 12.71 7.96
CA VAL A 28 4.30 12.44 6.51
C VAL A 28 5.55 12.98 5.82
N HIS A 29 5.98 14.20 6.16
CA HIS A 29 7.18 14.80 5.57
C HIS A 29 8.44 13.98 5.87
N VAL A 30 8.66 13.61 7.13
CA VAL A 30 9.80 12.76 7.53
C VAL A 30 9.78 11.41 6.79
N ASN A 31 8.62 10.78 6.66
CA ASN A 31 8.48 9.53 5.91
C ASN A 31 8.82 9.72 4.42
N THR A 32 8.35 10.81 3.81
CA THR A 32 8.64 11.13 2.41
C THR A 32 10.14 11.29 2.19
N GLU A 33 10.82 12.07 3.02
CA GLU A 33 12.28 12.26 2.95
C GLU A 33 13.02 10.92 3.10
N LEU A 34 12.58 10.05 4.00
CA LEU A 34 13.18 8.73 4.19
C LEU A 34 13.03 7.84 2.93
N ILE A 35 11.84 7.81 2.33
CA ILE A 35 11.59 7.01 1.12
C ILE A 35 12.42 7.55 -0.05
N MET A 36 12.50 8.88 -0.21
CA MET A 36 13.28 9.51 -1.26
C MET A 36 14.79 9.27 -1.08
N LEU A 37 15.29 9.32 0.15
CA LEU A 37 16.67 8.95 0.47
C LEU A 37 16.95 7.48 0.08
N TYR A 38 16.06 6.56 0.45
CA TYR A 38 16.22 5.14 0.13
C TYR A 38 16.15 4.87 -1.38
N HIS A 39 15.29 5.59 -2.10
CA HIS A 39 15.24 5.55 -3.55
C HIS A 39 16.56 6.04 -4.17
N SER A 40 17.07 7.19 -3.73
CA SER A 40 18.34 7.76 -4.20
C SER A 40 19.51 6.80 -3.96
N ILE A 41 19.65 6.24 -2.75
CA ILE A 41 20.65 5.21 -2.46
C ILE A 41 20.51 4.01 -3.38
N GLY A 42 19.28 3.57 -3.63
CA GLY A 42 18.99 2.48 -4.56
C GLY A 42 19.44 2.77 -5.98
N CYS A 43 19.26 4.01 -6.46
CA CYS A 43 19.76 4.47 -7.77
C CYS A 43 21.29 4.41 -7.82
N VAL A 44 21.98 4.93 -6.80
CA VAL A 44 23.44 4.86 -6.71
C VAL A 44 23.94 3.42 -6.74
N ILE A 45 23.35 2.53 -5.95
CA ILE A 45 23.72 1.09 -5.95
C ILE A 45 23.52 0.46 -7.34
N ASN A 46 22.42 0.78 -8.02
CA ASN A 46 22.14 0.26 -9.35
C ASN A 46 23.10 0.79 -10.43
N ALA A 47 23.57 2.02 -10.30
CA ALA A 47 24.57 2.61 -11.21
C ALA A 47 25.93 1.90 -11.12
N HIS A 48 26.26 1.34 -9.96
CA HIS A 48 27.57 0.72 -9.68
C HIS A 48 27.53 -0.82 -9.61
N LYS A 49 26.60 -1.46 -10.30
CA LYS A 49 26.48 -2.95 -10.34
C LYS A 49 27.75 -3.68 -10.79
N SER A 50 28.62 -3.03 -11.57
CA SER A 50 29.88 -3.58 -12.06
C SER A 50 30.94 -3.79 -10.97
N TRP A 51 30.77 -3.25 -9.75
CA TRP A 51 31.77 -3.29 -8.68
C TRP A 51 31.81 -4.64 -7.92
N GLY A 52 31.04 -5.62 -8.36
CA GLY A 52 31.11 -6.99 -7.88
C GLY A 52 30.20 -7.30 -6.67
N ASN A 53 30.18 -8.57 -6.28
CA ASN A 53 29.22 -9.11 -5.31
C ASN A 53 29.40 -8.58 -3.88
N LYS A 54 30.60 -8.07 -3.51
CA LYS A 54 30.92 -7.55 -2.16
C LYS A 54 30.64 -6.06 -2.01
N PHE A 55 30.26 -5.36 -3.07
CA PHE A 55 30.06 -3.91 -3.00
C PHE A 55 29.04 -3.49 -1.95
N ILE A 56 27.86 -4.15 -1.92
CA ILE A 56 26.79 -3.79 -0.96
C ILE A 56 27.21 -4.13 0.49
N GLU A 57 27.99 -5.21 0.68
CA GLU A 57 28.49 -5.58 2.00
C GLU A 57 29.50 -4.58 2.52
N ASN A 58 30.46 -4.15 1.68
CA ASN A 58 31.43 -3.10 2.01
C ASN A 58 30.72 -1.76 2.29
N LEU A 59 29.80 -1.35 1.43
CA LEU A 59 28.99 -0.15 1.61
C LEU A 59 28.23 -0.15 2.95
N ALA A 60 27.63 -1.29 3.33
CA ALA A 60 26.95 -1.39 4.62
C ALA A 60 27.89 -1.25 5.81
N GLN A 61 29.13 -1.76 5.70
CA GLN A 61 30.16 -1.61 6.73
C GLN A 61 30.64 -0.17 6.84
N ASP A 62 30.93 0.48 5.72
CA ASP A 62 31.41 1.86 5.67
C ASP A 62 30.36 2.83 6.24
N ILE A 63 29.08 2.67 5.86
CA ILE A 63 27.97 3.44 6.43
C ILE A 63 27.88 3.24 7.95
N LYS A 64 28.04 2.01 8.44
CA LYS A 64 27.99 1.71 9.88
C LYS A 64 29.15 2.32 10.66
N LEU A 65 30.33 2.40 10.04
CA LEU A 65 31.53 3.04 10.64
C LEU A 65 31.36 4.55 10.73
N GLU A 66 30.88 5.17 9.66
CA GLU A 66 30.67 6.62 9.61
C GLU A 66 29.48 7.10 10.45
N PHE A 67 28.38 6.30 10.46
CA PHE A 67 27.14 6.62 11.15
C PHE A 67 26.73 5.53 12.17
N PRO A 68 27.50 5.30 13.24
CA PRO A 68 27.32 4.16 14.15
C PRO A 68 25.96 4.15 14.87
N GLN A 69 25.34 5.33 15.05
CA GLN A 69 24.04 5.47 15.71
C GLN A 69 22.85 5.33 14.75
N THR A 70 23.07 5.29 13.44
CA THR A 70 21.98 5.16 12.46
C THR A 70 21.62 3.70 12.21
N THR A 71 20.34 3.47 11.99
CA THR A 71 19.79 2.16 11.66
C THR A 71 19.18 2.21 10.25
N GLY A 72 18.92 1.03 9.66
CA GLY A 72 18.24 0.98 8.36
C GLY A 72 19.16 0.74 7.16
N TYR A 73 20.49 0.66 7.34
CA TYR A 73 21.46 0.47 6.25
C TYR A 73 22.13 -0.92 6.25
N SER A 74 21.43 -1.95 6.71
CA SER A 74 21.90 -3.32 6.61
C SER A 74 21.99 -3.77 5.14
N VAL A 75 22.85 -4.73 4.84
CA VAL A 75 22.99 -5.36 3.52
C VAL A 75 21.62 -5.73 2.91
N ARG A 76 20.75 -6.32 3.73
CA ARG A 76 19.40 -6.69 3.30
C ARG A 76 18.58 -5.47 2.88
N ASN A 77 18.64 -4.39 3.66
CA ASN A 77 17.86 -3.20 3.37
C ASN A 77 18.40 -2.43 2.17
N LEU A 78 19.73 -2.36 2.00
CA LEU A 78 20.37 -1.80 0.79
C LEU A 78 19.96 -2.58 -0.47
N LYS A 79 19.83 -3.91 -0.39
CA LYS A 79 19.29 -4.72 -1.48
C LYS A 79 17.82 -4.40 -1.80
N TYR A 80 17.00 -4.09 -0.78
CA TYR A 80 15.63 -3.61 -1.00
C TYR A 80 15.59 -2.22 -1.63
N MET A 81 16.47 -1.30 -1.21
CA MET A 81 16.58 0.04 -1.84
C MET A 81 16.94 -0.08 -3.32
N ALA A 82 17.93 -0.92 -3.66
CA ALA A 82 18.30 -1.18 -5.05
C ALA A 82 17.14 -1.82 -5.86
N LYS A 83 16.39 -2.75 -5.27
CA LYS A 83 15.21 -3.34 -5.89
C LYS A 83 14.12 -2.31 -6.12
N PHE A 84 13.84 -1.46 -5.13
CA PHE A 84 12.83 -0.41 -5.19
C PHE A 84 13.11 0.60 -6.30
N ALA A 85 14.33 1.15 -6.35
CA ALA A 85 14.75 2.10 -7.38
C ALA A 85 14.76 1.49 -8.79
N ARG A 86 14.97 0.17 -8.92
CA ARG A 86 14.88 -0.53 -10.20
C ARG A 86 13.45 -0.72 -10.67
N LEU A 87 12.52 -0.98 -9.75
CA LEU A 87 11.09 -1.12 -10.06
C LEU A 87 10.46 0.24 -10.40
N PHE A 88 10.90 1.29 -9.73
CA PHE A 88 10.36 2.64 -9.86
C PHE A 88 11.50 3.63 -10.09
N PRO A 89 12.01 3.77 -11.33
CA PRO A 89 13.15 4.64 -11.63
C PRO A 89 12.82 6.14 -11.57
N ASP A 90 11.55 6.50 -11.69
CA ASP A 90 11.08 7.88 -11.66
C ASP A 90 10.91 8.38 -10.22
N ALA A 91 11.75 9.33 -9.81
CA ALA A 91 11.74 9.91 -8.47
C ALA A 91 10.48 10.74 -8.18
N GLU A 92 9.96 11.48 -9.16
CA GLU A 92 8.73 12.28 -9.00
C GLU A 92 7.52 11.37 -8.77
N PHE A 93 7.45 10.29 -9.53
CA PHE A 93 6.42 9.27 -9.34
C PHE A 93 6.50 8.61 -7.95
N VAL A 94 7.71 8.26 -7.48
CA VAL A 94 7.92 7.69 -6.14
C VAL A 94 7.46 8.66 -5.05
N GLN A 95 7.83 9.94 -5.16
CA GLN A 95 7.44 10.98 -4.22
C GLN A 95 5.92 11.17 -4.17
N ALA A 96 5.27 11.23 -5.32
CA ALA A 96 3.84 11.46 -5.41
C ALA A 96 2.98 10.27 -4.92
N SER A 97 3.42 9.04 -5.21
CA SER A 97 2.59 7.84 -5.06
C SER A 97 3.04 6.92 -3.92
N LEU A 98 4.33 6.64 -3.81
CA LEU A 98 4.85 5.58 -2.93
C LEU A 98 5.41 6.11 -1.61
N ALA A 99 5.75 7.40 -1.54
CA ALA A 99 6.18 8.04 -0.30
C ALA A 99 5.02 8.35 0.68
N GLN A 100 3.77 8.10 0.27
CA GLN A 100 2.59 8.20 1.13
C GLN A 100 2.45 7.04 2.11
N ILE A 101 3.13 5.93 1.88
CA ILE A 101 3.16 4.73 2.74
C ILE A 101 4.55 4.52 3.32
N THR A 102 4.66 3.78 4.44
CA THR A 102 5.96 3.58 5.08
C THR A 102 6.86 2.63 4.29
N TRP A 103 8.17 2.67 4.57
CA TRP A 103 9.14 1.75 3.97
C TRP A 103 8.77 0.27 4.16
N TYR A 104 8.24 -0.09 5.34
CA TYR A 104 7.83 -1.47 5.61
C TYR A 104 6.63 -1.93 4.77
N HIS A 105 5.73 -1.02 4.37
CA HIS A 105 4.67 -1.33 3.40
C HIS A 105 5.27 -1.58 2.02
N ASN A 106 6.19 -0.72 1.56
CA ASN A 106 6.88 -0.90 0.28
C ASN A 106 7.65 -2.23 0.24
N ILE A 107 8.34 -2.63 1.32
CA ILE A 107 8.99 -3.95 1.42
C ILE A 107 7.97 -5.09 1.32
N ALA A 108 6.82 -4.99 1.99
CA ALA A 108 5.78 -6.01 1.93
C ALA A 108 5.23 -6.17 0.51
N LEU A 109 4.96 -5.05 -0.18
CA LEU A 109 4.53 -5.03 -1.58
C LEU A 109 5.58 -5.65 -2.50
N MET A 110 6.84 -5.25 -2.41
CA MET A 110 7.94 -5.82 -3.22
C MET A 110 8.10 -7.32 -3.07
N ASN A 111 7.73 -7.89 -1.91
CA ASN A 111 7.86 -9.31 -1.65
C ASN A 111 6.64 -10.14 -2.10
N LYS A 112 5.45 -9.56 -2.05
CA LYS A 112 4.20 -10.30 -2.23
C LYS A 112 3.48 -10.00 -3.55
N VAL A 113 3.74 -8.84 -4.16
CA VAL A 113 3.06 -8.39 -5.38
C VAL A 113 4.08 -8.33 -6.52
N LYS A 114 3.80 -9.02 -7.63
CA LYS A 114 4.67 -9.05 -8.82
C LYS A 114 4.22 -8.06 -9.88
N ASP A 115 2.91 -7.86 -9.98
CA ASP A 115 2.28 -6.96 -10.93
C ASP A 115 2.37 -5.52 -10.43
N THR A 116 2.84 -4.61 -11.30
CA THR A 116 3.05 -3.20 -10.96
C THR A 116 1.72 -2.48 -10.72
N ASP A 117 0.68 -2.79 -11.49
CA ASP A 117 -0.63 -2.15 -11.33
C ASP A 117 -1.26 -2.54 -10.00
N ALA A 118 -1.19 -3.83 -9.64
CA ALA A 118 -1.62 -4.30 -8.33
C ALA A 118 -0.80 -3.67 -7.20
N TYR A 119 0.52 -3.51 -7.38
CA TYR A 119 1.37 -2.84 -6.38
C TYR A 119 0.89 -1.41 -6.12
N LEU A 120 0.70 -0.62 -7.17
CA LEU A 120 0.24 0.76 -7.07
C LEU A 120 -1.15 0.85 -6.46
N TRP A 121 -2.05 -0.03 -6.87
CA TRP A 121 -3.38 -0.10 -6.32
C TRP A 121 -3.35 -0.35 -4.80
N TYR A 122 -2.57 -1.34 -4.32
CA TYR A 122 -2.42 -1.61 -2.89
C TYR A 122 -1.75 -0.46 -2.15
N ALA A 123 -0.78 0.24 -2.76
CA ALA A 123 -0.15 1.42 -2.16
C ALA A 123 -1.18 2.54 -1.92
N VAL A 124 -2.00 2.85 -2.94
CA VAL A 124 -3.08 3.84 -2.84
C VAL A 124 -4.12 3.44 -1.79
N GLN A 125 -4.57 2.18 -1.80
CA GLN A 125 -5.54 1.71 -0.79
C GLN A 125 -4.96 1.74 0.62
N THR A 126 -3.67 1.43 0.79
CA THR A 126 -2.97 1.52 2.08
C THR A 126 -2.94 2.95 2.60
N ALA A 127 -2.58 3.92 1.75
CA ALA A 127 -2.56 5.33 2.12
C ALA A 127 -3.97 5.85 2.44
N LYS A 128 -4.96 5.51 1.61
CA LYS A 128 -6.36 5.96 1.76
C LYS A 128 -7.02 5.43 3.04
N ASN A 129 -6.80 4.15 3.35
CA ASN A 129 -7.48 3.47 4.45
C ASN A 129 -6.64 3.40 5.73
N GLY A 130 -5.40 3.91 5.72
CA GLY A 130 -4.50 3.85 6.88
C GLY A 130 -4.16 2.41 7.31
N TRP A 131 -4.04 1.48 6.36
CA TRP A 131 -3.75 0.09 6.71
C TRP A 131 -2.40 -0.05 7.38
N SER A 132 -2.35 -0.83 8.45
CA SER A 132 -1.08 -1.29 8.99
C SER A 132 -0.44 -2.30 8.04
N ARG A 133 0.88 -2.54 8.21
CA ARG A 133 1.59 -3.56 7.41
C ARG A 133 0.91 -4.94 7.44
N ASN A 134 0.40 -5.35 8.61
CA ASN A 134 -0.24 -6.65 8.75
C ASN A 134 -1.60 -6.70 8.03
N VAL A 135 -2.37 -5.62 8.09
CA VAL A 135 -3.63 -5.49 7.33
C VAL A 135 -3.35 -5.53 5.83
N LEU A 136 -2.35 -4.77 5.35
CA LEU A 136 -1.95 -4.80 3.94
C LEU A 136 -1.59 -6.23 3.50
N VAL A 137 -0.76 -6.93 4.27
CA VAL A 137 -0.36 -8.32 3.97
C VAL A 137 -1.59 -9.23 3.89
N HIS A 138 -2.53 -9.12 4.83
CA HIS A 138 -3.77 -9.89 4.81
C HIS A 138 -4.61 -9.57 3.57
N GLN A 139 -4.75 -8.30 3.18
CA GLN A 139 -5.50 -7.90 1.99
C GLN A 139 -4.87 -8.44 0.69
N ILE A 140 -3.53 -8.49 0.62
CA ILE A 140 -2.82 -9.10 -0.51
C ILE A 140 -3.09 -10.61 -0.55
N GLU A 141 -2.95 -11.30 0.56
CA GLU A 141 -3.13 -12.76 0.66
C GLU A 141 -4.58 -13.18 0.40
N SER A 142 -5.55 -12.36 0.79
CA SER A 142 -6.96 -12.57 0.48
C SER A 142 -7.33 -12.25 -0.98
N GLY A 143 -6.40 -11.75 -1.81
CA GLY A 143 -6.65 -11.44 -3.22
C GLY A 143 -7.62 -10.28 -3.44
N LEU A 144 -7.59 -9.25 -2.58
CA LEU A 144 -8.53 -8.13 -2.65
C LEU A 144 -8.52 -7.40 -4.00
N TYR A 145 -7.33 -7.17 -4.58
CA TYR A 145 -7.19 -6.54 -5.90
C TYR A 145 -7.93 -7.33 -6.98
N GLN A 146 -7.73 -8.65 -7.02
CA GLN A 146 -8.36 -9.52 -8.01
C GLN A 146 -9.88 -9.54 -7.85
N ARG A 147 -10.39 -9.57 -6.62
CA ARG A 147 -11.84 -9.51 -6.35
C ARG A 147 -12.46 -8.19 -6.79
N GLN A 148 -11.78 -7.06 -6.55
CA GLN A 148 -12.29 -5.75 -6.98
C GLN A 148 -12.19 -5.56 -8.49
N ALA A 149 -11.12 -6.01 -9.13
CA ALA A 149 -11.00 -6.00 -10.59
C ALA A 149 -12.09 -6.86 -11.26
N LEU A 150 -12.48 -7.99 -10.64
CA LEU A 150 -13.62 -8.79 -11.09
C LEU A 150 -14.95 -8.05 -10.87
N ALA A 151 -15.14 -7.40 -9.72
CA ALA A 151 -16.35 -6.64 -9.42
C ALA A 151 -16.53 -5.45 -10.40
N GLU A 152 -15.46 -4.76 -10.76
CA GLU A 152 -15.50 -3.69 -11.78
C GLU A 152 -15.82 -4.24 -13.18
N LYS A 153 -15.30 -5.42 -13.54
CA LYS A 153 -15.67 -6.09 -14.80
C LYS A 153 -17.15 -6.49 -14.82
N ILE A 154 -17.68 -6.91 -13.68
CA ILE A 154 -19.08 -7.34 -13.54
C ILE A 154 -20.01 -6.13 -13.58
N SER A 155 -19.65 -4.99 -12.95
CA SER A 155 -20.45 -3.78 -13.02
C SER A 155 -20.55 -3.20 -14.44
N ASN A 156 -19.60 -3.53 -15.32
CA ASN A 156 -19.69 -3.18 -16.76
C ASN A 156 -20.76 -4.00 -17.51
N PHE A 157 -21.40 -5.00 -16.92
CA PHE A 157 -22.57 -5.67 -17.50
C PHE A 157 -23.76 -4.71 -17.64
N GLU A 158 -23.90 -3.74 -16.73
CA GLU A 158 -24.93 -2.69 -16.84
C GLU A 158 -24.84 -1.91 -18.15
N ASN A 159 -23.62 -1.72 -18.68
CA ASN A 159 -23.37 -1.01 -19.93
C ASN A 159 -23.40 -1.90 -21.18
N ARG A 160 -23.48 -3.24 -21.04
CA ARG A 160 -23.38 -4.19 -22.16
C ARG A 160 -24.61 -5.05 -22.38
N LEU A 161 -25.52 -5.13 -21.41
CA LEU A 161 -26.77 -5.90 -21.51
C LEU A 161 -27.96 -4.92 -21.45
N PRO A 162 -28.96 -5.06 -22.32
CA PRO A 162 -30.18 -4.25 -22.23
C PRO A 162 -30.96 -4.60 -20.95
N SER A 163 -31.55 -3.56 -20.31
CA SER A 163 -32.52 -3.76 -19.21
C SER A 163 -33.71 -4.58 -19.69
N PRO A 164 -34.23 -5.60 -18.94
CA PRO A 164 -33.99 -5.88 -17.50
C PRO A 164 -32.89 -6.92 -17.20
N GLN A 165 -32.21 -7.44 -18.22
CA GLN A 165 -31.21 -8.52 -18.04
C GLN A 165 -29.96 -8.06 -17.28
N SER A 166 -29.57 -6.79 -17.42
CA SER A 166 -28.44 -6.22 -16.67
C SER A 166 -28.76 -6.12 -15.18
N GLU A 167 -29.98 -5.70 -14.81
CA GLU A 167 -30.40 -5.58 -13.41
C GLU A 167 -30.51 -6.96 -12.74
N LEU A 168 -31.01 -7.95 -13.45
CA LEU A 168 -31.11 -9.32 -12.94
C LEU A 168 -29.72 -9.94 -12.71
N ALA A 169 -28.78 -9.73 -13.63
CA ALA A 169 -27.41 -10.23 -13.50
C ALA A 169 -26.68 -9.60 -12.31
N VAL A 170 -26.83 -8.28 -12.10
CA VAL A 170 -26.24 -7.56 -10.96
C VAL A 170 -26.87 -7.99 -9.63
N GLN A 171 -28.18 -8.20 -9.61
CA GLN A 171 -28.93 -8.61 -8.42
C GLN A 171 -28.57 -10.05 -8.02
N THR A 172 -28.46 -10.95 -9.01
CA THR A 172 -28.04 -12.34 -8.82
C THR A 172 -26.63 -12.45 -8.25
N MET A 173 -25.70 -11.56 -8.64
CA MET A 173 -24.33 -11.56 -8.13
C MET A 173 -24.16 -10.88 -6.76
N LYS A 174 -25.12 -10.05 -6.34
CA LYS A 174 -25.12 -9.42 -5.00
C LYS A 174 -25.77 -10.27 -3.93
N ASP A 175 -26.48 -11.33 -4.30
CA ASP A 175 -27.15 -12.20 -3.34
C ASP A 175 -26.18 -13.25 -2.77
N PRO A 176 -25.81 -13.16 -1.48
CA PRO A 176 -24.88 -14.11 -0.86
C PRO A 176 -25.44 -15.52 -0.72
N TYR A 177 -26.75 -15.74 -0.93
CA TYR A 177 -27.42 -17.04 -0.81
C TYR A 177 -27.36 -17.88 -2.09
N ILE A 178 -27.00 -17.33 -3.24
CA ILE A 178 -26.92 -18.11 -4.49
C ILE A 178 -25.79 -19.15 -4.45
N CYS A 179 -24.70 -18.88 -3.74
CA CYS A 179 -23.65 -19.88 -3.53
C CYS A 179 -24.10 -21.08 -2.67
N LEU A 180 -25.12 -20.92 -1.85
CA LEU A 180 -25.64 -22.00 -0.98
C LEU A 180 -26.64 -22.91 -1.70
N LEU A 181 -27.35 -22.44 -2.72
CA LEU A 181 -28.30 -23.23 -3.50
C LEU A 181 -27.60 -24.26 -4.41
N TYR A 182 -26.42 -23.95 -4.92
CA TYR A 182 -25.65 -24.88 -5.78
C TYR A 182 -24.90 -25.97 -5.00
N THR A 183 -24.73 -25.84 -3.68
CA THR A 183 -24.04 -26.83 -2.84
C THR A 183 -25.04 -27.80 -2.17
N SER A 184 -26.36 -27.50 -2.10
CA SER A 184 -27.36 -28.39 -1.52
C SER A 184 -27.89 -29.43 -2.50
N ASP A 185 -27.93 -29.12 -3.80
CA ASP A 185 -28.41 -30.08 -4.81
C ASP A 185 -27.40 -31.17 -5.18
N ALA A 186 -26.10 -30.96 -4.88
CA ALA A 186 -25.06 -31.96 -5.14
C ALA A 186 -24.96 -33.04 -4.06
N ALA A 187 -25.67 -32.90 -2.92
CA ALA A 187 -25.65 -33.87 -1.82
C ALA A 187 -26.78 -34.89 -1.88
N ASP A 188 -27.85 -34.66 -2.66
CA ASP A 188 -29.01 -35.55 -2.73
C ASP A 188 -28.95 -36.60 -3.87
N ASP A 189 -27.98 -36.47 -4.80
CA ASP A 189 -27.84 -37.42 -5.92
C ASP A 189 -26.89 -38.61 -5.64
N MET A 190 -26.45 -38.82 -4.41
CA MET A 190 -25.63 -39.99 -4.04
C MET A 190 -26.28 -40.91 -3.03
N GLN A 191 -27.62 -41.17 -3.14
CA GLN A 191 -28.30 -42.27 -2.49
C GLN A 191 -29.27 -42.94 -3.46
N CYS A 192 -28.73 -43.77 -4.33
CA CYS A 192 -29.42 -44.98 -4.87
C CYS A 192 -28.38 -46.01 -5.26
#